data_86739c230754e9f0fa0211b774722c08
#
_entry.id   86739c230754e9f0fa0211b774722c08
#
_cell.length_a   1.000
_cell.length_b   1.000
_cell.length_c   1.000
_cell.angle_alpha   90.00
_cell.angle_beta   90.00
_cell.angle_gamma   90.00
#
_symmetry.space_group_name_H-M   'P 1'
#
loop_
_entity.id
_entity.type
_entity.pdbx_description
1 polymer ?
#
loop_
_entity_poly.entity_id
_entity_poly.type
_entity_poly.pdbx_seq_one_letter_code
_entity_poly.pdbx_strand_id
1 'polypeptide(L)'
;MPTTIEVNKQSVEALLGSGKSKPFVVPEYQRPYAWTDEQVETLFEDLWDFTATSGGTERESSYFLGSVVSYENEDGEQEIIDGQQRITSLFLLLRAIYTKLVAMPASERTAEANNFIGKIEPTIWRTNKLTGMVDFKNILLTSRVVNNEGNEILRSILETGKADEDAKDNYSKNYRHFQELFDKHSTENPLMVYQFIYALLNQAILLPITADTQDTALTIFSTLNDRGLPLSDADIFKAKIYNQLAPDDKKAFIDRWKDLDEQSTDANESIQQLFYYNMFYYRALDKDTKTTTPGVRKYYATNKFERLYKPELLDTLFVILNLWKVVNKGEELEDEAWSKNTKIRQTLDILTSYPNEYWKYPVVIYYVCYRNEENFETRFARFLNKLLMELMTKYLMIPTINAVKPDILKLNSAIVASDIPTFEFKTADMTQLEPYIQNPNRNVVRMLLKTLAYEHQDDLLPAKWEIEHIFPQKWQTNYFPDEPDATIKEKIEHIGNKLPFEKKLNIVAGNGYFGKKKKEYTASKIVITKAMGTSDVMDWNLESITKRDIRVSDEVVKIMNRWNNEYLNIPISEGKMGEPSEEELAQIEKFKKNGWI
;
A
#
# COMPACT_ATOMS: atom_id res chain seq x y z
N MET A 1 -36.92 -8.57 -3.29
CA MET A 1 -37.00 -9.76 -4.17
C MET A 1 -35.84 -10.66 -3.80
N PRO A 2 -35.94 -11.99 -3.87
CA PRO A 2 -34.77 -12.83 -3.68
C PRO A 2 -33.74 -12.49 -4.77
N THR A 3 -32.51 -12.29 -4.38
CA THR A 3 -31.36 -12.04 -5.26
C THR A 3 -31.14 -13.32 -6.12
N THR A 4 -31.31 -13.21 -7.42
CA THR A 4 -31.09 -14.34 -8.34
C THR A 4 -29.64 -14.31 -8.76
N ILE A 5 -28.89 -15.35 -8.48
CA ILE A 5 -27.50 -15.53 -8.93
C ILE A 5 -27.54 -16.64 -9.97
N GLU A 6 -27.21 -16.29 -11.22
CA GLU A 6 -27.06 -17.27 -12.29
C GLU A 6 -25.59 -17.69 -12.42
N VAL A 7 -25.33 -18.98 -12.31
CA VAL A 7 -23.99 -19.56 -12.40
C VAL A 7 -24.00 -20.74 -13.36
N ASN A 8 -23.45 -20.58 -14.55
CA ASN A 8 -23.32 -21.63 -15.55
C ASN A 8 -21.93 -21.62 -16.18
N LYS A 9 -21.25 -22.77 -16.23
CA LYS A 9 -19.97 -22.85 -16.94
C LYS A 9 -20.16 -22.54 -18.43
N GLN A 10 -19.29 -21.72 -18.99
CA GLN A 10 -19.29 -21.39 -20.42
C GLN A 10 -17.88 -21.51 -21.00
N SER A 11 -17.79 -21.94 -22.26
CA SER A 11 -16.54 -21.87 -23.00
C SER A 11 -16.21 -20.42 -23.36
N VAL A 12 -14.96 -20.16 -23.74
CA VAL A 12 -14.53 -18.83 -24.19
C VAL A 12 -15.39 -18.35 -25.38
N GLU A 13 -15.64 -19.22 -26.38
CA GLU A 13 -16.50 -18.91 -27.50
C GLU A 13 -17.92 -18.52 -27.07
N ALA A 14 -18.52 -19.29 -26.15
CA ALA A 14 -19.88 -19.03 -25.68
C ALA A 14 -19.97 -17.73 -24.86
N LEU A 15 -19.04 -17.53 -23.94
CA LEU A 15 -19.04 -16.35 -23.08
C LEU A 15 -18.79 -15.08 -23.87
N LEU A 16 -17.70 -15.00 -24.63
CA LEU A 16 -17.37 -13.79 -25.39
C LEU A 16 -18.39 -13.51 -26.48
N GLY A 17 -18.91 -14.56 -27.15
CA GLY A 17 -19.98 -14.44 -28.13
C GLY A 17 -21.30 -13.91 -27.56
N SER A 18 -21.56 -14.02 -26.26
CA SER A 18 -22.72 -13.42 -25.60
C SER A 18 -22.69 -11.89 -25.61
N GLY A 19 -21.51 -11.29 -25.72
CA GLY A 19 -21.31 -9.84 -25.85
C GLY A 19 -22.02 -9.21 -27.06
N LYS A 20 -22.48 -10.02 -28.03
CA LYS A 20 -23.33 -9.53 -29.13
C LYS A 20 -24.66 -8.94 -28.68
N SER A 21 -25.21 -9.47 -27.59
CA SER A 21 -26.47 -8.98 -27.00
C SER A 21 -26.21 -7.99 -25.90
N LYS A 22 -25.17 -8.22 -25.09
CA LYS A 22 -24.78 -7.41 -23.95
C LYS A 22 -23.25 -7.19 -23.98
N PRO A 23 -22.77 -6.11 -24.59
CA PRO A 23 -21.33 -5.84 -24.70
C PRO A 23 -20.68 -5.79 -23.32
N PHE A 24 -19.45 -6.25 -23.22
CA PHE A 24 -18.67 -6.19 -22.00
C PHE A 24 -18.09 -4.79 -21.81
N VAL A 25 -18.17 -4.28 -20.58
CA VAL A 25 -17.60 -3.00 -20.20
C VAL A 25 -16.72 -3.17 -18.96
N VAL A 26 -15.50 -2.69 -19.04
CA VAL A 26 -14.65 -2.45 -17.88
C VAL A 26 -14.92 -1.04 -17.41
N PRO A 27 -15.53 -0.83 -16.23
CA PRO A 27 -16.00 0.47 -15.80
C PRO A 27 -14.88 1.42 -15.35
N GLU A 28 -15.19 2.71 -15.25
CA GLU A 28 -14.24 3.78 -14.96
C GLU A 28 -13.54 3.63 -13.61
N TYR A 29 -14.21 3.06 -12.63
CA TYR A 29 -13.67 2.88 -11.26
C TYR A 29 -12.75 1.66 -11.13
N GLN A 30 -12.63 0.81 -12.16
CA GLN A 30 -11.72 -0.32 -12.14
C GLN A 30 -10.27 0.12 -12.39
N ARG A 31 -9.32 -0.75 -12.00
CA ARG A 31 -7.91 -0.51 -12.29
C ARG A 31 -7.61 -0.72 -13.78
N PRO A 32 -6.63 -0.02 -14.35
CA PRO A 32 -6.15 -0.26 -15.69
C PRO A 32 -5.70 -1.71 -15.91
N TYR A 33 -5.57 -2.11 -17.17
CA TYR A 33 -4.99 -3.41 -17.51
C TYR A 33 -3.52 -3.47 -17.06
N ALA A 34 -3.23 -4.39 -16.14
CA ALA A 34 -1.98 -4.45 -15.41
C ALA A 34 -1.20 -5.77 -15.57
N TRP A 35 -1.76 -6.76 -16.31
CA TRP A 35 -1.01 -7.98 -16.60
C TRP A 35 0.26 -7.66 -17.39
N THR A 36 1.35 -8.29 -16.99
CA THR A 36 2.64 -8.21 -17.68
C THR A 36 2.83 -9.44 -18.58
N ASP A 37 3.95 -9.50 -19.28
CA ASP A 37 4.40 -10.63 -20.07
C ASP A 37 4.35 -11.97 -19.31
N GLU A 38 4.73 -11.98 -18.01
CA GLU A 38 4.73 -13.18 -17.17
C GLU A 38 3.33 -13.84 -17.07
N GLN A 39 2.27 -13.05 -16.76
CA GLN A 39 0.90 -13.58 -16.66
C GLN A 39 0.34 -13.99 -18.03
N VAL A 40 0.70 -13.27 -19.06
CA VAL A 40 0.30 -13.53 -20.44
C VAL A 40 0.93 -14.82 -20.98
N GLU A 41 2.23 -15.00 -20.73
CA GLU A 41 2.97 -16.21 -21.07
C GLU A 41 2.40 -17.42 -20.30
N THR A 42 2.18 -17.28 -18.99
CA THR A 42 1.55 -18.34 -18.18
C THR A 42 0.20 -18.75 -18.75
N LEU A 43 -0.69 -17.79 -19.10
CA LEU A 43 -1.98 -18.10 -19.70
C LEU A 43 -1.84 -18.87 -21.01
N PHE A 44 -0.91 -18.46 -21.87
CA PHE A 44 -0.70 -19.08 -23.16
C PHE A 44 -0.11 -20.50 -23.03
N GLU A 45 0.97 -20.65 -22.26
CA GLU A 45 1.67 -21.93 -22.06
C GLU A 45 0.77 -22.96 -21.37
N ASP A 46 0.03 -22.57 -20.34
CA ASP A 46 -0.93 -23.47 -19.68
C ASP A 46 -1.99 -24.02 -20.64
N LEU A 47 -2.50 -23.18 -21.55
CA LEU A 47 -3.47 -23.62 -22.58
C LEU A 47 -2.80 -24.48 -23.65
N TRP A 48 -1.57 -24.18 -24.01
CA TRP A 48 -0.81 -24.97 -24.97
C TRP A 48 -0.47 -26.35 -24.41
N ASP A 49 0.02 -26.43 -23.18
CA ASP A 49 0.33 -27.66 -22.47
C ASP A 49 -0.91 -28.52 -22.23
N PHE A 50 -2.05 -27.87 -21.88
CA PHE A 50 -3.32 -28.56 -21.80
C PHE A 50 -3.70 -29.21 -23.12
N THR A 51 -3.51 -28.51 -24.24
CA THR A 51 -3.78 -29.04 -25.59
C THR A 51 -2.88 -30.22 -25.92
N ALA A 52 -1.58 -30.12 -25.59
CA ALA A 52 -0.61 -31.18 -25.82
C ALA A 52 -0.91 -32.44 -25.02
N THR A 53 -1.36 -32.29 -23.77
CA THR A 53 -1.60 -33.43 -22.86
C THR A 53 -2.98 -34.06 -23.07
N SER A 54 -4.02 -33.28 -23.40
CA SER A 54 -5.38 -33.78 -23.61
C SER A 54 -5.61 -34.38 -24.98
N GLY A 55 -4.64 -34.31 -25.91
CA GLY A 55 -4.71 -34.85 -27.25
C GLY A 55 -5.78 -34.21 -28.14
N GLY A 56 -6.39 -33.10 -27.71
CA GLY A 56 -7.38 -32.32 -28.49
C GLY A 56 -8.65 -33.07 -28.86
N THR A 57 -8.80 -34.32 -28.50
CA THR A 57 -9.89 -35.22 -28.97
C THR A 57 -10.77 -35.79 -27.86
N GLU A 58 -10.34 -35.77 -26.59
CA GLU A 58 -11.21 -36.18 -25.50
C GLU A 58 -12.23 -35.08 -25.16
N ARG A 59 -13.47 -35.32 -25.55
CA ARG A 59 -14.61 -34.38 -25.40
C ARG A 59 -14.95 -34.00 -23.96
N GLU A 60 -14.33 -34.58 -22.96
CA GLU A 60 -14.64 -34.39 -21.54
C GLU A 60 -13.60 -33.56 -20.79
N SER A 61 -12.40 -33.34 -21.35
CA SER A 61 -11.40 -32.51 -20.68
C SER A 61 -11.69 -31.02 -20.86
N SER A 62 -11.59 -30.26 -19.79
CA SER A 62 -11.74 -28.80 -19.83
C SER A 62 -10.71 -28.14 -18.93
N TYR A 63 -10.18 -27.01 -19.39
CA TYR A 63 -9.25 -26.16 -18.65
C TYR A 63 -10.01 -25.01 -17.99
N PHE A 64 -9.94 -24.91 -16.66
CA PHE A 64 -10.67 -23.90 -15.91
C PHE A 64 -9.87 -22.59 -15.79
N LEU A 65 -10.34 -21.54 -16.46
CA LEU A 65 -9.74 -20.20 -16.44
C LEU A 65 -10.14 -19.35 -15.23
N GLY A 66 -11.17 -19.72 -14.49
CA GLY A 66 -11.66 -19.00 -13.31
C GLY A 66 -13.06 -18.40 -13.48
N SER A 67 -13.46 -17.59 -12.50
CA SER A 67 -14.76 -16.89 -12.49
C SER A 67 -14.67 -15.51 -13.16
N VAL A 68 -15.82 -15.03 -13.63
CA VAL A 68 -16.04 -13.65 -14.09
C VAL A 68 -17.30 -13.15 -13.41
N VAL A 69 -17.19 -12.11 -12.58
CA VAL A 69 -18.34 -11.50 -11.89
C VAL A 69 -18.75 -10.23 -12.61
N SER A 70 -20.02 -10.12 -12.92
CA SER A 70 -20.56 -8.98 -13.68
C SER A 70 -22.02 -8.70 -13.29
N TYR A 71 -22.53 -7.56 -13.72
CA TYR A 71 -23.95 -7.22 -13.64
C TYR A 71 -24.35 -6.44 -14.91
N GLU A 72 -25.66 -6.40 -15.21
CA GLU A 72 -26.18 -5.60 -16.31
C GLU A 72 -26.42 -4.17 -15.82
N ASN A 73 -25.77 -3.19 -16.47
CA ASN A 73 -25.96 -1.77 -16.17
C ASN A 73 -27.23 -1.21 -16.84
N GLU A 74 -27.55 0.05 -16.57
CA GLU A 74 -28.76 0.72 -17.12
C GLU A 74 -28.75 0.84 -18.65
N ASP A 75 -27.58 0.81 -19.27
CA ASP A 75 -27.40 0.84 -20.73
C ASP A 75 -27.54 -0.55 -21.37
N GLY A 76 -27.80 -1.60 -20.59
CA GLY A 76 -27.91 -2.98 -21.05
C GLY A 76 -26.55 -3.62 -21.39
N GLU A 77 -25.46 -3.07 -20.86
CA GLU A 77 -24.12 -3.60 -21.01
C GLU A 77 -23.75 -4.49 -19.82
N GLN A 78 -22.87 -5.47 -20.06
CA GLN A 78 -22.36 -6.36 -19.04
C GLN A 78 -21.13 -5.74 -18.37
N GLU A 79 -21.31 -5.07 -17.23
CA GLU A 79 -20.24 -4.41 -16.50
C GLU A 79 -19.46 -5.43 -15.67
N ILE A 80 -18.14 -5.53 -15.93
CA ILE A 80 -17.26 -6.52 -15.29
C ILE A 80 -16.77 -5.98 -13.95
N ILE A 81 -17.07 -6.71 -12.87
CA ILE A 81 -16.60 -6.43 -11.52
C ILE A 81 -15.32 -7.21 -11.21
N ASP A 82 -15.25 -8.47 -11.66
CA ASP A 82 -14.05 -9.32 -11.52
C ASP A 82 -13.79 -10.10 -12.81
N GLY A 83 -12.49 -10.42 -13.04
CA GLY A 83 -12.04 -11.14 -14.23
C GLY A 83 -11.68 -10.23 -15.40
N GLN A 84 -11.70 -8.89 -15.23
CA GLN A 84 -11.39 -7.93 -16.30
C GLN A 84 -10.03 -8.15 -16.95
N GLN A 85 -8.97 -8.43 -16.17
CA GLN A 85 -7.63 -8.68 -16.72
C GLN A 85 -7.62 -9.90 -17.65
N ARG A 86 -8.28 -10.96 -17.21
CA ARG A 86 -8.40 -12.22 -17.97
C ARG A 86 -9.23 -12.04 -19.24
N ILE A 87 -10.38 -11.39 -19.14
CA ILE A 87 -11.24 -11.11 -20.29
C ILE A 87 -10.47 -10.27 -21.33
N THR A 88 -9.81 -9.20 -20.88
CA THR A 88 -8.97 -8.35 -21.77
C THR A 88 -7.88 -9.17 -22.45
N SER A 89 -7.17 -10.03 -21.71
CA SER A 89 -6.11 -10.89 -22.26
C SER A 89 -6.67 -11.90 -23.28
N LEU A 90 -7.86 -12.46 -23.05
CA LEU A 90 -8.50 -13.36 -24.01
C LEU A 90 -8.88 -12.63 -25.31
N PHE A 91 -9.37 -11.38 -25.22
CA PHE A 91 -9.62 -10.57 -26.42
C PHE A 91 -8.33 -10.29 -27.20
N LEU A 92 -7.24 -9.94 -26.49
CA LEU A 92 -5.93 -9.71 -27.13
C LEU A 92 -5.37 -10.98 -27.79
N LEU A 93 -5.46 -12.13 -27.11
CA LEU A 93 -5.01 -13.43 -27.63
C LEU A 93 -5.81 -13.83 -28.89
N LEU A 94 -7.14 -13.79 -28.81
CA LEU A 94 -7.99 -14.10 -29.96
C LEU A 94 -7.75 -13.15 -31.14
N ARG A 95 -7.51 -11.86 -30.83
CA ARG A 95 -7.16 -10.88 -31.89
C ARG A 95 -5.81 -11.17 -32.52
N ALA A 96 -4.80 -11.59 -31.72
CA ALA A 96 -3.49 -12.00 -32.22
C ALA A 96 -3.59 -13.21 -33.16
N ILE A 97 -4.31 -14.26 -32.74
CA ILE A 97 -4.54 -15.45 -33.55
C ILE A 97 -5.30 -15.09 -34.85
N TYR A 98 -6.37 -14.30 -34.73
CA TYR A 98 -7.14 -13.85 -35.92
C TYR A 98 -6.24 -13.11 -36.90
N THR A 99 -5.40 -12.20 -36.45
CA THR A 99 -4.48 -11.44 -37.31
C THR A 99 -3.56 -12.39 -38.09
N LYS A 100 -3.04 -13.43 -37.46
CA LYS A 100 -2.17 -14.41 -38.11
C LYS A 100 -2.92 -15.27 -39.14
N LEU A 101 -4.13 -15.72 -38.80
CA LEU A 101 -4.94 -16.52 -39.72
C LEU A 101 -5.34 -15.72 -40.97
N VAL A 102 -5.74 -14.45 -40.82
CA VAL A 102 -6.14 -13.62 -41.96
C VAL A 102 -4.96 -13.09 -42.78
N ALA A 103 -3.76 -13.06 -42.23
CA ALA A 103 -2.54 -12.72 -42.96
C ALA A 103 -2.14 -13.78 -44.01
N MET A 104 -2.62 -15.02 -43.86
CA MET A 104 -2.42 -16.05 -44.88
C MET A 104 -3.19 -15.66 -46.16
N PRO A 105 -2.59 -15.78 -47.36
CA PRO A 105 -3.32 -15.58 -48.60
C PRO A 105 -4.58 -16.44 -48.69
N ALA A 106 -5.68 -15.88 -49.14
CA ALA A 106 -6.98 -16.60 -49.17
C ALA A 106 -6.91 -17.92 -49.94
N SER A 107 -6.03 -18.01 -50.94
CA SER A 107 -5.77 -19.22 -51.74
C SER A 107 -5.02 -20.32 -51.00
N GLU A 108 -4.35 -19.98 -49.89
CA GLU A 108 -3.53 -20.89 -49.08
C GLU A 108 -4.21 -21.27 -47.75
N ARG A 109 -5.33 -20.63 -47.41
CA ARG A 109 -6.08 -20.95 -46.20
C ARG A 109 -6.74 -22.31 -46.31
N THR A 110 -6.52 -23.15 -45.32
CA THR A 110 -7.22 -24.44 -45.20
C THR A 110 -8.69 -24.23 -44.80
N ALA A 111 -9.50 -25.28 -44.93
CA ALA A 111 -10.90 -25.25 -44.48
C ALA A 111 -10.99 -24.98 -42.97
N GLU A 112 -10.05 -25.54 -42.21
CA GLU A 112 -9.94 -25.35 -40.74
C GLU A 112 -9.62 -23.89 -40.41
N ALA A 113 -8.67 -23.25 -41.11
CA ALA A 113 -8.34 -21.85 -40.93
C ALA A 113 -9.57 -20.94 -41.12
N ASN A 114 -10.29 -21.16 -42.24
CA ASN A 114 -11.52 -20.40 -42.50
C ASN A 114 -12.62 -20.66 -41.49
N ASN A 115 -12.77 -21.89 -40.99
CA ASN A 115 -13.71 -22.22 -39.92
C ASN A 115 -13.37 -21.47 -38.62
N PHE A 116 -12.09 -21.44 -38.21
CA PHE A 116 -11.70 -20.74 -36.99
C PHE A 116 -11.74 -19.22 -37.11
N ILE A 117 -11.44 -18.65 -38.29
CA ILE A 117 -11.70 -17.24 -38.59
C ILE A 117 -13.17 -16.91 -38.29
N GLY A 118 -14.11 -17.68 -38.87
CA GLY A 118 -15.53 -17.47 -38.67
C GLY A 118 -16.03 -17.69 -37.24
N LYS A 119 -15.32 -18.50 -36.42
CA LYS A 119 -15.62 -18.70 -34.99
C LYS A 119 -15.05 -17.60 -34.11
N ILE A 120 -13.87 -17.06 -34.43
CA ILE A 120 -13.24 -15.97 -33.64
C ILE A 120 -13.95 -14.64 -33.87
N GLU A 121 -14.35 -14.33 -35.13
CA GLU A 121 -15.01 -13.06 -35.46
C GLU A 121 -16.15 -12.69 -34.51
N PRO A 122 -17.13 -13.57 -34.24
CA PRO A 122 -18.25 -13.25 -33.36
C PRO A 122 -17.90 -13.17 -31.87
N THR A 123 -16.68 -13.48 -31.48
CA THR A 123 -16.21 -13.33 -30.08
C THR A 123 -15.56 -11.97 -29.84
N ILE A 124 -15.16 -11.25 -30.88
CA ILE A 124 -14.49 -9.96 -30.79
C ILE A 124 -15.39 -8.81 -31.25
N TRP A 125 -16.15 -9.04 -32.36
CA TRP A 125 -16.94 -7.98 -33.00
C TRP A 125 -18.40 -8.36 -33.16
N ARG A 126 -19.24 -7.34 -33.31
CA ARG A 126 -20.63 -7.57 -33.75
C ARG A 126 -20.66 -8.07 -35.18
N THR A 127 -21.48 -9.07 -35.39
CA THR A 127 -21.77 -9.61 -36.71
C THR A 127 -23.22 -9.30 -37.10
N ASN A 128 -23.46 -8.91 -38.33
CA ASN A 128 -24.81 -8.73 -38.84
C ASN A 128 -25.52 -10.10 -38.91
N LYS A 129 -26.66 -10.23 -38.25
CA LYS A 129 -27.40 -11.50 -38.13
C LYS A 129 -27.91 -12.04 -39.46
N LEU A 130 -28.15 -11.16 -40.46
CA LEU A 130 -28.70 -11.56 -41.76
C LEU A 130 -27.60 -11.88 -42.78
N THR A 131 -26.52 -11.11 -42.79
CA THR A 131 -25.47 -11.22 -43.80
C THR A 131 -24.23 -11.97 -43.31
N GLY A 132 -24.09 -12.18 -42.03
CA GLY A 132 -22.87 -12.71 -41.39
C GLY A 132 -21.66 -11.75 -41.43
N MET A 133 -21.84 -10.55 -42.02
CA MET A 133 -20.74 -9.58 -42.15
C MET A 133 -20.31 -9.04 -40.76
N VAL A 134 -19.01 -8.97 -40.59
CA VAL A 134 -18.37 -8.45 -39.36
C VAL A 134 -18.31 -6.93 -39.39
N ASP A 135 -18.69 -6.29 -38.28
CA ASP A 135 -18.48 -4.86 -38.07
C ASP A 135 -17.27 -4.64 -37.15
N PHE A 136 -16.10 -4.49 -37.76
CA PHE A 136 -14.82 -4.32 -37.05
C PHE A 136 -14.76 -3.07 -36.17
N LYS A 137 -15.66 -2.10 -36.35
CA LYS A 137 -15.76 -0.91 -35.51
C LYS A 137 -16.62 -1.15 -34.25
N ASN A 138 -17.38 -2.23 -34.24
CA ASN A 138 -18.32 -2.54 -33.18
C ASN A 138 -17.79 -3.70 -32.32
N ILE A 139 -16.87 -3.35 -31.40
CA ILE A 139 -16.15 -4.28 -30.56
C ILE A 139 -17.04 -4.71 -29.38
N LEU A 140 -16.91 -5.97 -28.93
CA LEU A 140 -17.70 -6.53 -27.83
C LEU A 140 -17.11 -6.24 -26.44
N LEU A 141 -15.91 -5.67 -26.34
CA LEU A 141 -15.29 -5.22 -25.10
C LEU A 141 -14.93 -3.74 -25.21
N THR A 142 -15.41 -2.95 -24.26
CA THR A 142 -15.03 -1.54 -24.11
C THR A 142 -14.42 -1.32 -22.73
N SER A 143 -13.28 -0.66 -22.65
CA SER A 143 -12.73 -0.17 -21.40
C SER A 143 -13.04 1.32 -21.24
N ARG A 144 -13.59 1.69 -20.08
CA ARG A 144 -13.85 3.07 -19.68
C ARG A 144 -12.97 3.49 -18.49
N VAL A 145 -11.97 2.67 -18.18
CA VAL A 145 -11.03 2.99 -17.08
C VAL A 145 -10.39 4.35 -17.33
N VAL A 146 -10.11 5.08 -16.27
CA VAL A 146 -9.61 6.48 -16.29
C VAL A 146 -8.18 6.60 -16.83
N ASN A 147 -7.91 5.95 -17.89
CA ASN A 147 -6.72 6.12 -18.71
C ASN A 147 -7.18 6.15 -20.17
N ASN A 148 -7.54 7.35 -20.65
CA ASN A 148 -8.04 7.51 -22.01
C ASN A 148 -7.09 6.94 -23.06
N GLU A 149 -5.77 7.05 -22.86
CA GLU A 149 -4.78 6.51 -23.81
C GLU A 149 -4.86 4.98 -23.91
N GLY A 150 -4.92 4.27 -22.75
CA GLY A 150 -5.04 2.80 -22.73
C GLY A 150 -6.33 2.29 -23.35
N ASN A 151 -7.45 3.00 -23.16
CA ASN A 151 -8.73 2.64 -23.76
C ASN A 151 -8.70 2.75 -25.30
N GLU A 152 -8.11 3.83 -25.82
CA GLU A 152 -7.96 4.02 -27.28
C GLU A 152 -6.95 3.03 -27.87
N ILE A 153 -5.89 2.68 -27.15
CA ILE A 153 -4.92 1.65 -27.56
C ILE A 153 -5.62 0.29 -27.68
N LEU A 154 -6.34 -0.15 -26.63
CA LEU A 154 -7.09 -1.41 -26.67
C LEU A 154 -8.05 -1.43 -27.85
N ARG A 155 -8.83 -0.36 -28.02
CA ARG A 155 -9.77 -0.21 -29.13
C ARG A 155 -9.05 -0.32 -30.47
N SER A 156 -7.97 0.43 -30.68
CA SER A 156 -7.19 0.41 -31.93
C SER A 156 -6.65 -0.99 -32.23
N ILE A 157 -6.10 -1.70 -31.23
CA ILE A 157 -5.62 -3.08 -31.41
C ILE A 157 -6.75 -4.00 -31.83
N LEU A 158 -7.90 -3.94 -31.17
CA LEU A 158 -9.04 -4.82 -31.50
C LEU A 158 -9.65 -4.49 -32.84
N GLU A 159 -9.72 -3.22 -33.24
CA GLU A 159 -10.20 -2.81 -34.59
C GLU A 159 -9.21 -3.21 -35.68
N THR A 160 -7.96 -2.84 -35.56
CA THR A 160 -6.99 -2.88 -36.66
C THR A 160 -6.06 -4.09 -36.63
N GLY A 161 -5.83 -4.72 -35.49
CA GLY A 161 -4.82 -5.75 -35.27
C GLY A 161 -3.38 -5.26 -35.33
N LYS A 162 -3.19 -3.98 -35.11
CA LYS A 162 -1.87 -3.35 -35.07
C LYS A 162 -1.60 -2.77 -33.70
N ALA A 163 -0.40 -2.99 -33.20
CA ALA A 163 0.15 -2.30 -32.04
C ALA A 163 1.41 -1.57 -32.46
N ASP A 164 1.67 -0.44 -31.84
CA ASP A 164 2.92 0.30 -32.05
C ASP A 164 4.11 -0.52 -31.49
N GLU A 165 5.16 -0.68 -32.29
CA GLU A 165 6.35 -1.45 -31.93
C GLU A 165 7.12 -0.85 -30.74
N ASP A 166 7.12 0.47 -30.61
CA ASP A 166 7.81 1.20 -29.54
C ASP A 166 6.92 1.46 -28.31
N ALA A 167 5.63 1.10 -28.36
CA ALA A 167 4.70 1.34 -27.27
C ALA A 167 5.09 0.56 -26.01
N LYS A 168 5.04 1.27 -24.86
CA LYS A 168 5.42 0.74 -23.55
C LYS A 168 4.24 0.32 -22.69
N ASP A 169 3.01 0.57 -23.13
CA ASP A 169 1.80 0.16 -22.44
C ASP A 169 1.60 -1.37 -22.45
N ASN A 170 0.86 -1.87 -21.48
CA ASN A 170 0.65 -3.31 -21.32
C ASN A 170 -0.25 -3.92 -22.40
N TYR A 171 -1.16 -3.17 -23.02
CA TYR A 171 -2.02 -3.70 -24.10
C TYR A 171 -1.17 -4.02 -25.32
N SER A 172 -0.34 -3.05 -25.76
CA SER A 172 0.53 -3.22 -26.94
C SER A 172 1.60 -4.29 -26.72
N LYS A 173 2.25 -4.29 -25.55
CA LYS A 173 3.26 -5.30 -25.20
C LYS A 173 2.67 -6.71 -25.21
N ASN A 174 1.58 -6.92 -24.48
CA ASN A 174 0.97 -8.24 -24.35
C ASN A 174 0.35 -8.73 -25.64
N TYR A 175 -0.19 -7.83 -26.47
CA TYR A 175 -0.67 -8.21 -27.81
C TYR A 175 0.47 -8.71 -28.70
N ARG A 176 1.61 -8.01 -28.74
CA ARG A 176 2.80 -8.46 -29.49
C ARG A 176 3.35 -9.77 -28.92
N HIS A 177 3.42 -9.88 -27.60
CA HIS A 177 3.89 -11.10 -26.93
C HIS A 177 3.01 -12.32 -27.27
N PHE A 178 1.70 -12.16 -27.32
CA PHE A 178 0.82 -13.22 -27.82
C PHE A 178 1.08 -13.59 -29.27
N GLN A 179 1.40 -12.63 -30.13
CA GLN A 179 1.77 -12.92 -31.52
C GLN A 179 3.09 -13.71 -31.59
N GLU A 180 4.09 -13.32 -30.81
CA GLU A 180 5.38 -13.99 -30.73
C GLU A 180 5.26 -15.43 -30.21
N LEU A 181 4.51 -15.64 -29.12
CA LEU A 181 4.24 -16.97 -28.57
C LEU A 181 3.51 -17.85 -29.59
N PHE A 182 2.47 -17.34 -30.22
CA PHE A 182 1.73 -18.09 -31.22
C PHE A 182 2.59 -18.44 -32.45
N ASP A 183 3.44 -17.52 -32.91
CA ASP A 183 4.37 -17.77 -34.02
C ASP A 183 5.41 -18.82 -33.67
N LYS A 184 6.03 -18.73 -32.48
CA LYS A 184 7.00 -19.69 -31.99
C LYS A 184 6.40 -21.10 -31.95
N HIS A 185 5.30 -21.26 -31.25
CA HIS A 185 4.66 -22.57 -31.08
C HIS A 185 4.05 -23.13 -32.37
N SER A 186 3.55 -22.26 -33.23
CA SER A 186 3.05 -22.68 -34.56
C SER A 186 4.18 -23.18 -35.47
N THR A 187 5.37 -22.61 -35.34
CA THR A 187 6.55 -23.04 -36.11
C THR A 187 7.11 -24.36 -35.57
N GLU A 188 7.18 -24.50 -34.25
CA GLU A 188 7.70 -25.70 -33.58
C GLU A 188 6.74 -26.91 -33.71
N ASN A 189 5.43 -26.67 -33.66
CA ASN A 189 4.39 -27.70 -33.61
C ASN A 189 3.21 -27.38 -34.52
N PRO A 190 3.36 -27.31 -35.85
CA PRO A 190 2.32 -26.84 -36.77
C PRO A 190 1.03 -27.69 -36.76
N LEU A 191 1.12 -28.97 -36.42
CA LEU A 191 -0.04 -29.86 -36.33
C LEU A 191 -0.95 -29.57 -35.11
N MET A 192 -0.43 -28.90 -34.12
CA MET A 192 -1.20 -28.55 -32.92
C MET A 192 -1.96 -27.23 -33.02
N VAL A 193 -1.67 -26.38 -33.99
CA VAL A 193 -2.24 -25.03 -34.13
C VAL A 193 -3.76 -25.02 -34.06
N TYR A 194 -4.43 -25.82 -34.86
CA TYR A 194 -5.89 -25.85 -34.89
C TYR A 194 -6.47 -26.55 -33.65
N GLN A 195 -5.76 -27.50 -33.07
CA GLN A 195 -6.15 -28.13 -31.82
C GLN A 195 -6.09 -27.11 -30.69
N PHE A 196 -5.05 -26.28 -30.63
CA PHE A 196 -4.91 -25.20 -29.66
C PHE A 196 -6.05 -24.17 -29.78
N ILE A 197 -6.37 -23.72 -31.01
CA ILE A 197 -7.47 -22.78 -31.22
C ILE A 197 -8.81 -23.43 -30.82
N TYR A 198 -8.99 -24.72 -31.07
CA TYR A 198 -10.18 -25.46 -30.63
C TYR A 198 -10.26 -25.54 -29.13
N ALA A 199 -9.16 -25.89 -28.45
CA ALA A 199 -9.09 -25.97 -27.01
C ALA A 199 -9.36 -24.59 -26.35
N LEU A 200 -8.75 -23.52 -26.86
CA LEU A 200 -9.00 -22.14 -26.38
C LEU A 200 -10.49 -21.75 -26.54
N LEU A 201 -11.12 -22.01 -27.65
CA LEU A 201 -12.51 -21.60 -27.87
C LEU A 201 -13.53 -22.48 -27.14
N ASN A 202 -13.32 -23.82 -27.09
CA ASN A 202 -14.35 -24.76 -26.65
C ASN A 202 -14.05 -25.51 -25.37
N GLN A 203 -12.78 -25.70 -24.99
CA GLN A 203 -12.38 -26.48 -23.80
C GLN A 203 -11.87 -25.59 -22.66
N ALA A 204 -11.38 -24.39 -22.96
CA ALA A 204 -11.12 -23.37 -21.94
C ALA A 204 -12.45 -22.80 -21.45
N ILE A 205 -12.74 -23.00 -20.15
CA ILE A 205 -14.03 -22.66 -19.55
C ILE A 205 -13.89 -21.58 -18.48
N LEU A 206 -14.88 -20.73 -18.43
CA LEU A 206 -15.08 -19.69 -17.42
C LEU A 206 -16.38 -19.95 -16.67
N LEU A 207 -16.45 -19.40 -15.47
CA LEU A 207 -17.65 -19.41 -14.64
C LEU A 207 -18.20 -17.98 -14.54
N PRO A 208 -19.04 -17.55 -15.49
CA PRO A 208 -19.71 -16.27 -15.36
C PRO A 208 -20.73 -16.31 -14.22
N ILE A 209 -20.69 -15.28 -13.40
CA ILE A 209 -21.59 -15.03 -12.29
C ILE A 209 -22.21 -13.67 -12.52
N THR A 210 -23.46 -13.66 -12.96
CA THR A 210 -24.20 -12.43 -13.22
C THR A 210 -25.09 -12.11 -12.03
N ALA A 211 -24.92 -10.91 -11.49
CA ALA A 211 -25.73 -10.39 -10.38
C ALA A 211 -26.78 -9.39 -10.89
N ASP A 212 -27.87 -9.27 -10.15
CA ASP A 212 -28.96 -8.34 -10.47
C ASP A 212 -28.58 -6.87 -10.28
N THR A 213 -27.61 -6.61 -9.39
CA THR A 213 -27.15 -5.25 -9.06
C THR A 213 -25.64 -5.23 -8.84
N GLN A 214 -25.04 -4.05 -8.99
CA GLN A 214 -23.64 -3.83 -8.69
C GLN A 214 -23.28 -4.20 -7.25
N ASP A 215 -24.12 -3.84 -6.26
CA ASP A 215 -23.90 -4.14 -4.86
C ASP A 215 -23.84 -5.65 -4.60
N THR A 216 -24.72 -6.40 -5.25
CA THR A 216 -24.69 -7.86 -5.21
C THR A 216 -23.44 -8.41 -5.87
N ALA A 217 -23.04 -7.88 -7.03
CA ALA A 217 -21.82 -8.30 -7.72
C ALA A 217 -20.55 -8.03 -6.87
N LEU A 218 -20.44 -6.87 -6.24
CA LEU A 218 -19.35 -6.53 -5.32
C LEU A 218 -19.34 -7.44 -4.08
N THR A 219 -20.52 -7.82 -3.56
CA THR A 219 -20.65 -8.75 -2.43
C THR A 219 -20.21 -10.16 -2.82
N ILE A 220 -20.67 -10.67 -3.96
CA ILE A 220 -20.27 -11.97 -4.51
C ILE A 220 -18.75 -12.00 -4.71
N PHE A 221 -18.21 -10.98 -5.38
CA PHE A 221 -16.79 -10.86 -5.63
C PHE A 221 -15.99 -10.91 -4.30
N SER A 222 -16.43 -10.14 -3.29
CA SER A 222 -15.74 -10.12 -1.98
C SER A 222 -15.75 -11.47 -1.25
N THR A 223 -16.73 -12.32 -1.53
CA THR A 223 -16.90 -13.64 -0.91
C THR A 223 -16.12 -14.74 -1.63
N LEU A 224 -16.01 -14.63 -2.96
CA LEU A 224 -15.31 -15.62 -3.79
C LEU A 224 -13.78 -15.49 -3.75
N ASN A 225 -13.26 -14.30 -3.47
CA ASN A 225 -11.83 -13.99 -3.55
C ASN A 225 -10.99 -14.34 -2.32
N ASP A 226 -11.45 -15.22 -1.45
CA ASP A 226 -10.62 -15.76 -0.35
C ASP A 226 -9.33 -16.49 -0.83
N ARG A 227 -9.12 -16.67 -2.15
CA ARG A 227 -8.01 -17.43 -2.75
C ARG A 227 -7.30 -16.78 -3.94
N GLY A 228 -7.61 -15.50 -4.30
CA GLY A 228 -6.98 -14.77 -5.42
C GLY A 228 -6.34 -13.45 -5.00
N LEU A 229 -5.91 -12.62 -5.97
CA LEU A 229 -5.59 -11.20 -5.73
C LEU A 229 -6.90 -10.43 -5.54
N PRO A 230 -7.33 -10.18 -4.29
CA PRO A 230 -8.61 -9.52 -4.05
C PRO A 230 -8.57 -8.09 -4.57
N LEU A 231 -9.72 -7.56 -5.01
CA LEU A 231 -9.90 -6.11 -5.07
C LEU A 231 -9.49 -5.52 -3.72
N SER A 232 -8.63 -4.50 -3.77
CA SER A 232 -8.29 -3.79 -2.55
C SER A 232 -9.55 -3.17 -1.94
N ASP A 233 -9.57 -2.97 -0.64
CA ASP A 233 -10.67 -2.25 0.00
C ASP A 233 -10.84 -0.86 -0.64
N ALA A 234 -9.73 -0.25 -1.10
CA ALA A 234 -9.72 1.02 -1.81
C ALA A 234 -10.51 0.98 -3.13
N ASP A 235 -10.41 -0.09 -3.92
CA ASP A 235 -11.16 -0.23 -5.17
C ASP A 235 -12.67 -0.33 -4.91
N ILE A 236 -13.06 -1.06 -3.86
CA ILE A 236 -14.47 -1.15 -3.43
C ILE A 236 -14.99 0.22 -2.98
N PHE A 237 -14.18 0.95 -2.19
CA PHE A 237 -14.56 2.27 -1.71
C PHE A 237 -14.68 3.28 -2.85
N LYS A 238 -13.76 3.24 -3.81
CA LYS A 238 -13.82 4.04 -5.03
C LYS A 238 -15.15 3.82 -5.78
N ALA A 239 -15.50 2.56 -6.02
CA ALA A 239 -16.75 2.20 -6.70
C ALA A 239 -17.98 2.71 -5.93
N LYS A 240 -18.00 2.52 -4.60
CA LYS A 240 -19.12 2.98 -3.75
C LYS A 240 -19.30 4.50 -3.77
N ILE A 241 -18.20 5.26 -3.62
CA ILE A 241 -18.25 6.72 -3.68
C ILE A 241 -18.70 7.17 -5.07
N TYR A 242 -18.08 6.66 -6.12
CA TYR A 242 -18.40 6.99 -7.52
C TYR A 242 -19.90 6.86 -7.84
N ASN A 243 -20.53 5.78 -7.35
CA ASN A 243 -21.95 5.51 -7.63
C ASN A 243 -22.91 6.45 -6.90
N GLN A 244 -22.48 7.09 -5.83
CA GLN A 244 -23.30 8.05 -5.08
C GLN A 244 -23.19 9.49 -5.62
N LEU A 245 -22.21 9.73 -6.51
CA LEU A 245 -21.98 11.07 -7.08
C LEU A 245 -22.94 11.37 -8.22
N ALA A 246 -23.32 12.66 -8.32
CA ALA A 246 -24.02 13.17 -9.49
C ALA A 246 -23.14 13.02 -10.76
N PRO A 247 -23.73 12.85 -11.96
CA PRO A 247 -22.97 12.66 -13.19
C PRO A 247 -21.87 13.70 -13.43
N ASP A 248 -22.15 14.98 -13.09
CA ASP A 248 -21.23 16.10 -13.29
C ASP A 248 -20.00 16.03 -12.36
N ASP A 249 -20.13 15.40 -11.18
CA ASP A 249 -19.05 15.29 -10.17
C ASP A 249 -18.14 14.07 -10.41
N LYS A 250 -18.61 13.10 -11.18
CA LYS A 250 -17.91 11.82 -11.38
C LYS A 250 -16.52 12.00 -11.97
N LYS A 251 -16.37 12.83 -12.98
CA LYS A 251 -15.08 13.09 -13.62
C LYS A 251 -14.08 13.72 -12.65
N ALA A 252 -14.48 14.76 -11.94
CA ALA A 252 -13.62 15.43 -10.96
C ALA A 252 -13.18 14.47 -9.84
N PHE A 253 -14.07 13.60 -9.37
CA PHE A 253 -13.74 12.58 -8.38
C PHE A 253 -12.67 11.61 -8.90
N ILE A 254 -12.80 11.15 -10.13
CA ILE A 254 -11.86 10.20 -10.73
C ILE A 254 -10.48 10.83 -10.89
N ASP A 255 -10.41 12.08 -11.38
CA ASP A 255 -9.15 12.79 -11.54
C ASP A 255 -8.46 12.97 -10.16
N ARG A 256 -9.22 13.33 -9.13
CA ARG A 256 -8.70 13.44 -7.75
C ARG A 256 -8.27 12.10 -7.18
N TRP A 257 -9.01 11.02 -7.45
CA TRP A 257 -8.63 9.68 -6.98
C TRP A 257 -7.34 9.21 -7.63
N LYS A 258 -7.17 9.47 -8.94
CA LYS A 258 -5.94 9.15 -9.66
C LYS A 258 -4.75 9.91 -9.06
N ASP A 259 -4.92 11.21 -8.82
CA ASP A 259 -3.89 12.05 -8.18
C ASP A 259 -3.53 11.52 -6.79
N LEU A 260 -4.52 11.11 -5.98
CA LEU A 260 -4.29 10.49 -4.68
C LEU A 260 -3.48 9.19 -4.78
N ASP A 261 -3.76 8.35 -5.79
CA ASP A 261 -3.07 7.06 -6.00
C ASP A 261 -1.62 7.26 -6.41
N GLU A 262 -1.37 8.16 -7.37
CA GLU A 262 -0.03 8.51 -7.84
C GLU A 262 0.81 9.09 -6.70
N GLN A 263 0.30 10.09 -5.98
CA GLN A 263 1.01 10.71 -4.86
C GLN A 263 1.20 9.74 -3.67
N SER A 264 0.25 8.82 -3.42
CA SER A 264 0.42 7.80 -2.37
C SER A 264 1.56 6.85 -2.71
N THR A 265 1.62 6.39 -3.95
CA THR A 265 2.70 5.52 -4.44
C THR A 265 4.05 6.22 -4.33
N ASP A 266 4.12 7.49 -4.74
CA ASP A 266 5.34 8.30 -4.63
C ASP A 266 5.76 8.49 -3.17
N ALA A 267 4.82 8.60 -2.26
CA ALA A 267 5.08 8.71 -0.82
C ALA A 267 5.41 7.36 -0.12
N ASN A 268 5.51 6.24 -0.86
CA ASN A 268 5.63 4.88 -0.33
C ASN A 268 4.47 4.48 0.60
N GLU A 269 3.27 4.95 0.28
CA GLU A 269 2.02 4.61 0.96
C GLU A 269 1.03 4.00 -0.04
N SER A 270 -0.12 3.56 0.45
CA SER A 270 -1.23 3.11 -0.39
C SER A 270 -2.54 3.79 0.04
N ILE A 271 -3.46 3.96 -0.89
CA ILE A 271 -4.80 4.48 -0.57
C ILE A 271 -5.45 3.63 0.52
N GLN A 272 -5.30 2.31 0.50
CA GLN A 272 -5.82 1.43 1.54
C GLN A 272 -5.26 1.78 2.92
N GLN A 273 -3.97 2.11 3.01
CA GLN A 273 -3.34 2.52 4.27
C GLN A 273 -3.85 3.88 4.73
N LEU A 274 -4.10 4.82 3.80
CA LEU A 274 -4.71 6.12 4.14
C LEU A 274 -6.12 5.93 4.73
N PHE A 275 -6.94 5.05 4.16
CA PHE A 275 -8.24 4.69 4.75
C PHE A 275 -8.11 4.04 6.11
N TYR A 276 -7.06 3.25 6.34
CA TYR A 276 -6.79 2.65 7.65
C TYR A 276 -6.45 3.72 8.70
N TYR A 277 -5.64 4.72 8.35
CA TYR A 277 -5.36 5.85 9.24
C TYR A 277 -6.62 6.67 9.50
N ASN A 278 -7.39 6.97 8.47
CA ASN A 278 -8.66 7.70 8.60
C ASN A 278 -9.70 6.93 9.44
N MET A 279 -9.69 5.60 9.41
CA MET A 279 -10.51 4.78 10.29
C MET A 279 -10.18 5.06 11.78
N PHE A 280 -8.91 5.17 12.14
CA PHE A 280 -8.53 5.50 13.52
C PHE A 280 -8.93 6.92 13.90
N TYR A 281 -8.87 7.87 12.97
CA TYR A 281 -9.39 9.23 13.19
C TYR A 281 -10.90 9.22 13.46
N TYR A 282 -11.69 8.53 12.64
CA TYR A 282 -13.14 8.40 12.87
C TYR A 282 -13.46 7.66 14.16
N ARG A 283 -12.72 6.60 14.51
CA ARG A 283 -12.87 5.92 15.80
C ARG A 283 -12.58 6.86 16.99
N ALA A 284 -11.60 7.74 16.85
CA ALA A 284 -11.31 8.74 17.87
C ALA A 284 -12.44 9.76 18.03
N LEU A 285 -13.04 10.24 16.93
CA LEU A 285 -14.24 11.09 16.92
C LEU A 285 -15.42 10.40 17.61
N ASP A 286 -15.62 9.11 17.34
CA ASP A 286 -16.66 8.27 17.95
C ASP A 286 -16.32 7.87 19.41
N LYS A 287 -15.18 8.29 19.96
CA LYS A 287 -14.63 7.88 21.28
C LYS A 287 -14.54 6.36 21.46
N ASP A 288 -14.30 5.63 20.35
CA ASP A 288 -14.16 4.18 20.36
C ASP A 288 -12.74 3.75 20.79
N THR A 289 -12.61 3.36 22.04
CA THR A 289 -11.35 2.87 22.65
C THR A 289 -11.23 1.35 22.70
N LYS A 290 -12.12 0.62 22.03
CA LYS A 290 -12.09 -0.85 21.99
C LYS A 290 -10.81 -1.35 21.36
N THR A 291 -10.14 -2.29 22.04
CA THR A 291 -8.86 -2.85 21.57
C THR A 291 -9.01 -3.78 20.35
N THR A 292 -10.19 -4.33 20.10
CA THR A 292 -10.47 -5.08 18.86
C THR A 292 -10.57 -4.09 17.70
N THR A 293 -9.65 -4.20 16.75
CA THR A 293 -9.65 -3.37 15.55
C THR A 293 -10.45 -4.10 14.46
N PRO A 294 -11.53 -3.52 13.94
CA PRO A 294 -12.24 -4.09 12.80
C PRO A 294 -11.37 -4.04 11.54
N GLY A 295 -11.59 -4.94 10.59
CA GLY A 295 -11.02 -4.78 9.26
C GLY A 295 -11.58 -3.51 8.60
N VAL A 296 -10.77 -2.85 7.76
CA VAL A 296 -11.12 -1.57 7.12
C VAL A 296 -12.45 -1.66 6.38
N ARG A 297 -12.63 -2.67 5.54
CA ARG A 297 -13.88 -2.91 4.81
C ARG A 297 -15.08 -3.01 5.75
N LYS A 298 -14.97 -3.83 6.81
CA LYS A 298 -16.05 -4.02 7.77
C LYS A 298 -16.41 -2.72 8.50
N TYR A 299 -15.42 -1.91 8.82
CA TYR A 299 -15.64 -0.62 9.50
C TYR A 299 -16.42 0.35 8.61
N TYR A 300 -15.98 0.52 7.35
CA TYR A 300 -16.66 1.44 6.43
C TYR A 300 -18.01 0.89 5.92
N ALA A 301 -18.21 -0.42 5.87
CA ALA A 301 -19.48 -1.03 5.48
C ALA A 301 -20.60 -0.80 6.50
N THR A 302 -20.28 -0.41 7.73
CA THR A 302 -21.27 -0.09 8.77
C THR A 302 -22.17 1.05 8.29
N ASN A 303 -23.47 0.98 8.59
CA ASN A 303 -24.48 1.99 8.18
C ASN A 303 -24.47 2.24 6.65
N LYS A 304 -24.40 1.16 5.85
CA LYS A 304 -24.46 1.24 4.39
C LYS A 304 -23.39 2.17 3.79
N PHE A 305 -22.17 2.12 4.31
CA PHE A 305 -21.01 2.92 3.85
C PHE A 305 -21.15 4.44 4.07
N GLU A 306 -22.01 4.90 4.95
CA GLU A 306 -22.25 6.32 5.22
C GLU A 306 -20.95 7.13 5.42
N ARG A 307 -19.94 6.53 6.07
CA ARG A 307 -18.63 7.18 6.29
C ARG A 307 -17.84 7.47 5.01
N LEU A 308 -18.12 6.74 3.92
CA LEU A 308 -17.48 6.97 2.62
C LEU A 308 -18.08 8.18 1.88
N TYR A 309 -19.29 8.58 2.24
CA TYR A 309 -20.04 9.63 1.53
C TYR A 309 -19.88 11.01 2.17
N LYS A 310 -18.98 11.12 3.16
CA LYS A 310 -18.67 12.41 3.78
C LYS A 310 -17.91 13.29 2.77
N PRO A 311 -18.36 14.54 2.56
CA PRO A 311 -17.74 15.44 1.58
C PRO A 311 -16.24 15.68 1.82
N GLU A 312 -15.82 15.73 3.09
CA GLU A 312 -14.44 15.99 3.52
C GLU A 312 -13.51 14.77 3.40
N LEU A 313 -14.02 13.59 3.04
CA LEU A 313 -13.25 12.34 3.07
C LEU A 313 -11.97 12.42 2.24
N LEU A 314 -12.08 12.79 0.95
CA LEU A 314 -10.91 12.86 0.07
C LEU A 314 -9.92 13.92 0.53
N ASP A 315 -10.39 15.08 1.00
CA ASP A 315 -9.51 16.12 1.53
C ASP A 315 -8.74 15.63 2.75
N THR A 316 -9.41 14.89 3.64
CA THR A 316 -8.76 14.26 4.81
C THR A 316 -7.70 13.25 4.39
N LEU A 317 -7.95 12.44 3.34
CA LEU A 317 -6.95 11.49 2.84
C LEU A 317 -5.72 12.19 2.26
N PHE A 318 -5.89 13.30 1.53
CA PHE A 318 -4.77 14.12 1.05
C PHE A 318 -4.00 14.76 2.20
N VAL A 319 -4.68 15.24 3.23
CA VAL A 319 -4.03 15.76 4.44
C VAL A 319 -3.18 14.67 5.11
N ILE A 320 -3.73 13.48 5.30
CA ILE A 320 -2.98 12.35 5.86
C ILE A 320 -1.77 12.01 4.98
N LEU A 321 -1.94 12.01 3.66
CA LEU A 321 -0.86 11.75 2.71
C LEU A 321 0.28 12.78 2.83
N ASN A 322 -0.03 14.07 3.00
CA ASN A 322 0.98 15.11 3.17
C ASN A 322 1.89 14.85 4.38
N LEU A 323 1.34 14.39 5.49
CA LEU A 323 2.16 13.96 6.63
C LEU A 323 3.16 12.87 6.21
N TRP A 324 2.72 11.87 5.45
CA TRP A 324 3.57 10.74 5.05
C TRP A 324 4.60 11.09 3.98
N LYS A 325 4.34 12.08 3.13
CA LYS A 325 5.38 12.65 2.25
C LYS A 325 6.55 13.20 3.05
N VAL A 326 6.27 13.92 4.14
CA VAL A 326 7.32 14.43 5.03
C VAL A 326 8.04 13.29 5.74
N VAL A 327 7.32 12.35 6.33
CA VAL A 327 7.90 11.24 7.12
C VAL A 327 8.71 10.28 6.24
N ASN A 328 8.17 9.86 5.10
CA ASN A 328 8.76 8.81 4.28
C ASN A 328 9.78 9.32 3.26
N LYS A 329 9.62 10.55 2.77
CA LYS A 329 10.47 11.13 1.71
C LYS A 329 11.28 12.33 2.18
N GLY A 330 10.98 12.88 3.35
CA GLY A 330 11.61 14.12 3.83
C GLY A 330 11.21 15.35 3.00
N GLU A 331 10.04 15.30 2.34
CA GLU A 331 9.52 16.39 1.54
C GLU A 331 9.24 17.62 2.41
N GLU A 332 9.52 18.79 1.88
CA GLU A 332 9.18 20.06 2.52
C GLU A 332 7.94 20.63 1.84
N LEU A 333 6.85 20.71 2.59
CA LEU A 333 5.59 21.23 2.09
C LEU A 333 5.62 22.76 2.07
N GLU A 334 5.12 23.37 0.99
CA GLU A 334 5.29 24.80 0.73
C GLU A 334 4.63 25.65 1.83
N ASP A 335 3.41 25.34 2.21
CA ASP A 335 2.59 26.12 3.15
C ASP A 335 2.63 25.57 4.61
N GLU A 336 3.45 24.57 4.90
CA GLU A 336 3.50 23.91 6.20
C GLU A 336 4.89 24.03 6.85
N ALA A 337 5.09 25.06 7.68
CA ALA A 337 6.37 25.38 8.32
C ALA A 337 6.95 24.20 9.12
N TRP A 338 6.11 23.40 9.78
CA TRP A 338 6.54 22.25 10.56
C TRP A 338 7.32 21.20 9.74
N SER A 339 7.00 21.08 8.45
CA SER A 339 7.68 20.13 7.54
C SER A 339 9.16 20.48 7.31
N LYS A 340 9.51 21.75 7.53
CA LYS A 340 10.88 22.29 7.42
C LYS A 340 11.60 22.28 8.78
N ASN A 341 10.87 22.05 9.87
CA ASN A 341 11.43 22.06 11.22
C ASN A 341 12.25 20.79 11.48
N THR A 342 13.57 20.95 11.60
CA THR A 342 14.51 19.84 11.76
C THR A 342 14.22 19.03 13.03
N LYS A 343 13.84 19.67 14.14
CA LYS A 343 13.55 18.95 15.40
C LYS A 343 12.30 18.07 15.31
N ILE A 344 11.26 18.55 14.63
CA ILE A 344 10.06 17.74 14.32
C ILE A 344 10.45 16.54 13.45
N ARG A 345 11.21 16.78 12.38
CA ARG A 345 11.68 15.72 11.47
C ARG A 345 12.55 14.70 12.18
N GLN A 346 13.44 15.13 13.09
CA GLN A 346 14.25 14.25 13.92
C GLN A 346 13.39 13.38 14.84
N THR A 347 12.37 13.95 15.51
CA THR A 347 11.47 13.19 16.38
C THR A 347 10.63 12.19 15.60
N LEU A 348 10.12 12.58 14.43
CA LEU A 348 9.41 11.67 13.52
C LEU A 348 10.33 10.53 13.05
N ASP A 349 11.59 10.84 12.70
CA ASP A 349 12.57 9.82 12.31
C ASP A 349 12.90 8.85 13.47
N ILE A 350 12.95 9.31 14.73
CA ILE A 350 13.07 8.39 15.87
C ILE A 350 11.84 7.48 15.95
N LEU A 351 10.63 8.03 15.84
CA LEU A 351 9.36 7.29 15.89
C LEU A 351 9.28 6.21 14.81
N THR A 352 9.85 6.42 13.60
CA THR A 352 9.91 5.39 12.55
C THR A 352 10.67 4.12 12.98
N SER A 353 11.51 4.23 14.02
CA SER A 353 12.24 3.09 14.60
C SER A 353 11.48 2.39 15.72
N TYR A 354 10.26 2.82 16.05
CA TYR A 354 9.41 2.15 17.03
C TYR A 354 8.96 0.77 16.50
N PRO A 355 8.95 -0.29 17.32
CA PRO A 355 8.76 -1.66 16.84
C PRO A 355 7.38 -2.02 16.29
N ASN A 356 6.43 -1.11 16.28
CA ASN A 356 5.09 -1.30 15.73
C ASN A 356 4.50 -0.01 15.15
N GLU A 357 3.31 -0.11 14.54
CA GLU A 357 2.64 0.98 13.84
C GLU A 357 1.74 1.87 14.73
N TYR A 358 1.60 1.57 16.05
CA TYR A 358 0.64 2.28 16.90
C TYR A 358 0.96 3.76 17.11
N TRP A 359 2.22 4.16 16.97
CA TRP A 359 2.62 5.57 17.04
C TRP A 359 2.03 6.42 15.90
N LYS A 360 1.74 5.81 14.76
CA LYS A 360 1.25 6.52 13.57
C LYS A 360 -0.13 7.13 13.80
N TYR A 361 -1.01 6.44 14.52
CA TYR A 361 -2.39 6.88 14.69
C TYR A 361 -2.54 8.19 15.46
N PRO A 362 -1.96 8.37 16.65
CA PRO A 362 -2.03 9.64 17.35
C PRO A 362 -1.34 10.77 16.58
N VAL A 363 -0.26 10.50 15.84
CA VAL A 363 0.42 11.49 15.00
C VAL A 363 -0.50 11.97 13.86
N VAL A 364 -1.14 11.03 13.14
CA VAL A 364 -2.11 11.36 12.09
C VAL A 364 -3.30 12.16 12.65
N ILE A 365 -3.87 11.71 13.76
CA ILE A 365 -5.06 12.37 14.34
C ILE A 365 -4.71 13.78 14.81
N TYR A 366 -3.57 13.96 15.46
CA TYR A 366 -3.13 15.27 15.91
C TYR A 366 -2.92 16.22 14.73
N TYR A 367 -2.25 15.76 13.68
CA TYR A 367 -2.01 16.53 12.47
C TYR A 367 -3.32 16.91 11.78
N VAL A 368 -4.24 15.96 11.58
CA VAL A 368 -5.55 16.22 10.96
C VAL A 368 -6.34 17.26 11.74
N CYS A 369 -6.36 17.16 13.08
CA CYS A 369 -7.14 18.07 13.93
C CYS A 369 -6.58 19.48 14.01
N TYR A 370 -5.25 19.64 14.06
CA TYR A 370 -4.65 20.90 14.54
C TYR A 370 -3.67 21.58 13.59
N ARG A 371 -3.38 21.02 12.40
CA ARG A 371 -2.38 21.57 11.46
C ARG A 371 -2.58 23.03 11.06
N ASN A 372 -3.82 23.50 11.12
CA ASN A 372 -4.20 24.88 10.73
C ASN A 372 -4.14 25.87 11.92
N GLU A 373 -3.85 25.41 13.13
CA GLU A 373 -3.77 26.26 14.31
C GLU A 373 -2.50 27.11 14.31
N GLU A 374 -2.59 28.37 14.77
CA GLU A 374 -1.49 29.35 14.74
C GLU A 374 -0.21 28.83 15.43
N ASN A 375 -0.35 28.06 16.51
CA ASN A 375 0.77 27.52 17.30
C ASN A 375 1.07 26.05 16.98
N PHE A 376 0.59 25.53 15.85
CA PHE A 376 0.69 24.12 15.51
C PHE A 376 2.12 23.58 15.59
N GLU A 377 3.08 24.23 14.95
CA GLU A 377 4.48 23.76 14.88
C GLU A 377 5.05 23.51 16.29
N THR A 378 4.92 24.48 17.19
CA THR A 378 5.44 24.39 18.55
C THR A 378 4.71 23.31 19.36
N ARG A 379 3.39 23.23 19.26
CA ARG A 379 2.58 22.25 19.96
C ARG A 379 2.79 20.84 19.43
N PHE A 380 2.92 20.70 18.12
CA PHE A 380 3.19 19.42 17.48
C PHE A 380 4.57 18.87 17.88
N ALA A 381 5.61 19.71 17.91
CA ALA A 381 6.93 19.30 18.41
C ALA A 381 6.86 18.77 19.83
N ARG A 382 6.19 19.48 20.75
CA ARG A 382 6.04 19.06 22.15
C ARG A 382 5.20 17.79 22.29
N PHE A 383 4.12 17.68 21.52
CA PHE A 383 3.28 16.48 21.45
C PHE A 383 4.08 15.25 20.98
N LEU A 384 4.85 15.39 19.90
CA LEU A 384 5.68 14.31 19.35
C LEU A 384 6.74 13.86 20.36
N ASN A 385 7.42 14.80 21.03
CA ASN A 385 8.42 14.49 22.05
C ASN A 385 7.79 13.76 23.25
N LYS A 386 6.61 14.20 23.69
CA LYS A 386 5.86 13.54 24.77
C LYS A 386 5.44 12.14 24.37
N LEU A 387 4.88 11.98 23.17
CA LEU A 387 4.50 10.67 22.62
C LEU A 387 5.70 9.72 22.54
N LEU A 388 6.83 10.20 22.00
CA LEU A 388 8.06 9.43 21.90
C LEU A 388 8.56 8.97 23.27
N MET A 389 8.55 9.87 24.25
CA MET A 389 8.93 9.56 25.63
C MET A 389 8.06 8.45 26.23
N GLU A 390 6.72 8.57 26.12
CA GLU A 390 5.78 7.58 26.66
C GLU A 390 5.95 6.21 26.00
N LEU A 391 6.07 6.19 24.68
CA LEU A 391 6.27 4.96 23.92
C LEU A 391 7.61 4.29 24.25
N MET A 392 8.68 5.07 24.35
CA MET A 392 10.01 4.56 24.68
C MET A 392 10.03 4.00 26.10
N THR A 393 9.49 4.73 27.08
CA THR A 393 9.37 4.28 28.48
C THR A 393 8.61 2.97 28.56
N LYS A 394 7.44 2.90 27.92
CA LYS A 394 6.60 1.71 27.94
C LYS A 394 7.30 0.49 27.34
N TYR A 395 7.99 0.65 26.20
CA TYR A 395 8.67 -0.46 25.53
C TYR A 395 9.95 -0.91 26.26
N LEU A 396 10.68 0.01 26.86
CA LEU A 396 11.85 -0.34 27.68
C LEU A 396 11.47 -1.28 28.83
N MET A 397 10.35 -1.02 29.49
CA MET A 397 9.89 -1.82 30.64
C MET A 397 9.11 -3.06 30.25
N ILE A 398 8.26 -2.96 29.21
CA ILE A 398 7.37 -4.03 28.74
C ILE A 398 7.57 -4.18 27.24
N PRO A 399 8.60 -4.92 26.79
CA PRO A 399 8.96 -5.01 25.37
C PRO A 399 8.01 -5.91 24.58
N THR A 400 6.70 -5.61 24.66
CA THR A 400 5.65 -6.30 23.90
C THR A 400 4.91 -5.32 23.01
N ILE A 401 4.65 -5.75 21.77
CA ILE A 401 4.05 -4.92 20.71
C ILE A 401 2.67 -4.38 21.13
N ASN A 402 1.87 -5.19 21.81
CA ASN A 402 0.49 -4.84 22.14
C ASN A 402 0.32 -4.06 23.45
N ALA A 403 1.39 -3.87 24.24
CA ALA A 403 1.29 -3.20 25.55
C ALA A 403 0.79 -1.74 25.46
N VAL A 404 1.06 -1.06 24.34
CA VAL A 404 0.70 0.35 24.14
C VAL A 404 -0.69 0.55 23.53
N LYS A 405 -1.29 -0.50 22.97
CA LYS A 405 -2.55 -0.37 22.20
C LYS A 405 -3.70 0.28 22.97
N PRO A 406 -4.01 -0.13 24.22
CA PRO A 406 -5.07 0.52 25.00
C PRO A 406 -4.79 1.99 25.28
N ASP A 407 -3.54 2.32 25.60
CA ASP A 407 -3.11 3.67 25.94
C ASP A 407 -3.21 4.60 24.71
N ILE A 408 -2.78 4.11 23.53
CA ILE A 408 -2.90 4.82 22.25
C ILE A 408 -4.37 5.08 21.88
N LEU A 409 -5.27 4.12 22.05
CA LEU A 409 -6.68 4.32 21.70
C LEU A 409 -7.36 5.37 22.59
N LYS A 410 -6.99 5.43 23.87
CA LYS A 410 -7.42 6.51 24.77
C LYS A 410 -6.82 7.85 24.37
N LEU A 411 -5.53 7.89 24.07
CA LEU A 411 -4.85 9.09 23.60
C LEU A 411 -5.50 9.63 22.31
N ASN A 412 -5.83 8.75 21.36
CA ASN A 412 -6.51 9.15 20.11
C ASN A 412 -7.81 9.92 20.40
N SER A 413 -8.61 9.44 21.36
CA SER A 413 -9.86 10.12 21.75
C SER A 413 -9.58 11.42 22.53
N ALA A 414 -8.51 11.49 23.32
CA ALA A 414 -8.11 12.69 24.03
C ALA A 414 -7.60 13.79 23.06
N ILE A 415 -6.92 13.40 21.98
CA ILE A 415 -6.43 14.33 20.94
C ILE A 415 -7.61 15.07 20.31
N VAL A 416 -8.69 14.38 19.95
CA VAL A 416 -9.86 15.03 19.33
C VAL A 416 -10.50 16.06 20.24
N ALA A 417 -10.35 15.91 21.57
CA ALA A 417 -10.93 16.81 22.56
C ALA A 417 -10.03 18.00 22.91
N SER A 418 -8.72 17.90 22.70
CA SER A 418 -7.75 18.95 23.08
C SER A 418 -6.44 18.81 22.31
N ASP A 419 -5.85 19.92 21.89
CA ASP A 419 -4.51 20.03 21.33
C ASP A 419 -3.37 19.84 22.37
N ILE A 420 -3.75 19.80 23.65
CA ILE A 420 -2.87 19.39 24.76
C ILE A 420 -3.52 18.15 25.42
N PRO A 421 -3.55 16.98 24.74
CA PRO A 421 -4.24 15.81 25.23
C PRO A 421 -3.55 15.22 26.48
N THR A 422 -4.35 14.68 27.39
CA THR A 422 -3.83 13.94 28.53
C THR A 422 -3.30 12.58 28.11
N PHE A 423 -2.08 12.25 28.48
CA PHE A 423 -1.47 10.94 28.29
C PHE A 423 -1.77 10.05 29.50
N GLU A 424 -2.66 9.08 29.34
CA GLU A 424 -3.01 8.10 30.39
C GLU A 424 -2.16 6.82 30.30
N PHE A 425 -0.89 6.96 29.93
CA PHE A 425 0.04 5.83 29.92
C PHE A 425 0.39 5.44 31.36
N LYS A 426 0.25 4.15 31.64
CA LYS A 426 0.77 3.61 32.90
C LYS A 426 2.28 3.49 32.77
N THR A 427 2.97 4.58 32.98
CA THR A 427 4.43 4.64 32.94
C THR A 427 5.00 4.45 34.33
N ALA A 428 6.20 3.88 34.38
CA ALA A 428 6.94 3.77 35.61
C ALA A 428 7.64 5.08 35.95
N ASP A 429 8.14 5.14 37.18
CA ASP A 429 9.06 6.18 37.62
C ASP A 429 10.30 6.21 36.71
N MET A 430 10.62 7.37 36.17
CA MET A 430 11.78 7.59 35.28
C MET A 430 13.09 7.16 35.91
N THR A 431 13.19 7.19 37.25
CA THR A 431 14.37 6.74 38.00
C THR A 431 14.62 5.23 37.88
N GLN A 432 13.63 4.46 37.45
CA GLN A 432 13.75 3.02 37.26
C GLN A 432 14.18 2.62 35.85
N LEU A 433 14.34 3.58 34.94
CA LEU A 433 14.63 3.28 33.53
C LEU A 433 16.10 2.98 33.25
N GLU A 434 17.03 3.46 34.08
CA GLU A 434 18.46 3.34 33.82
C GLU A 434 18.91 1.92 33.48
N PRO A 435 18.55 0.86 34.24
CA PRO A 435 18.97 -0.51 33.93
C PRO A 435 18.46 -0.99 32.56
N TYR A 436 17.24 -0.59 32.22
CA TYR A 436 16.63 -0.95 30.92
C TYR A 436 17.24 -0.18 29.76
N ILE A 437 17.74 1.03 29.98
CA ILE A 437 18.49 1.80 28.98
C ILE A 437 19.89 1.24 28.79
N GLN A 438 20.56 0.82 29.91
CA GLN A 438 21.91 0.25 29.88
C GLN A 438 21.95 -1.09 29.12
N ASN A 439 20.98 -1.97 29.35
CA ASN A 439 20.85 -3.25 28.64
C ASN A 439 19.49 -3.33 27.90
N PRO A 440 19.31 -2.60 26.80
CA PRO A 440 18.03 -2.45 26.15
C PRO A 440 17.66 -3.66 25.29
N ASN A 441 16.37 -3.93 25.16
CA ASN A 441 15.87 -4.82 24.13
C ASN A 441 16.37 -4.35 22.76
N ARG A 442 16.82 -5.29 21.92
CA ARG A 442 17.39 -5.00 20.59
C ARG A 442 16.52 -4.10 19.71
N ASN A 443 15.18 -4.18 19.86
CA ASN A 443 14.23 -3.45 19.03
C ASN A 443 14.16 -1.95 19.37
N VAL A 444 14.61 -1.52 20.56
CA VAL A 444 14.60 -0.12 20.97
C VAL A 444 15.97 0.56 20.81
N VAL A 445 17.02 -0.21 20.53
CA VAL A 445 18.40 0.32 20.41
C VAL A 445 18.49 1.43 19.36
N ARG A 446 17.83 1.27 18.21
CA ARG A 446 17.86 2.31 17.15
C ARG A 446 17.22 3.62 17.62
N MET A 447 16.14 3.55 18.38
CA MET A 447 15.49 4.75 18.95
C MET A 447 16.43 5.47 19.93
N LEU A 448 17.06 4.72 20.85
CA LEU A 448 18.01 5.28 21.82
C LEU A 448 19.20 5.94 21.12
N LEU A 449 19.78 5.28 20.11
CA LEU A 449 20.92 5.82 19.36
C LEU A 449 20.55 7.06 18.54
N LYS A 450 19.36 7.09 17.92
CA LYS A 450 18.85 8.28 17.24
C LYS A 450 18.60 9.42 18.22
N THR A 451 17.99 9.14 19.37
CA THR A 451 17.74 10.14 20.43
C THR A 451 19.04 10.82 20.86
N LEU A 452 20.08 10.02 21.13
CA LEU A 452 21.40 10.54 21.48
C LEU A 452 22.05 11.32 20.34
N ALA A 453 21.98 10.81 19.11
CA ALA A 453 22.58 11.49 17.97
C ALA A 453 21.94 12.85 17.72
N TYR A 454 20.62 12.94 17.76
CA TYR A 454 19.87 14.18 17.52
C TYR A 454 19.92 15.20 18.67
N GLU A 455 20.38 14.79 19.83
CA GLU A 455 20.74 15.73 20.90
C GLU A 455 22.02 16.52 20.56
N HIS A 456 22.93 15.92 19.79
CA HIS A 456 24.25 16.48 19.48
C HIS A 456 24.41 16.98 18.04
N GLN A 457 23.41 16.82 17.16
CA GLN A 457 23.46 17.29 15.78
C GLN A 457 22.10 17.80 15.31
N ASP A 458 22.14 18.75 14.39
CA ASP A 458 20.92 19.29 13.77
C ASP A 458 20.50 18.51 12.52
N ASP A 459 21.46 17.96 11.76
CA ASP A 459 21.15 17.17 10.57
C ASP A 459 20.54 15.81 10.92
N LEU A 460 19.69 15.30 10.01
CA LEU A 460 19.21 13.92 10.09
C LEU A 460 20.36 12.93 9.91
N LEU A 461 20.22 11.76 10.51
CA LEU A 461 21.17 10.67 10.28
C LEU A 461 21.20 10.26 8.79
N PRO A 462 22.34 9.80 8.28
CA PRO A 462 22.43 9.27 6.93
C PRO A 462 21.40 8.15 6.69
N ALA A 463 20.79 8.11 5.50
CA ALA A 463 19.74 7.13 5.18
C ALA A 463 20.17 5.66 5.39
N LYS A 464 21.47 5.36 5.22
CA LYS A 464 22.04 4.02 5.37
C LYS A 464 23.07 4.00 6.49
N TRP A 465 22.60 3.73 7.71
CA TRP A 465 23.44 3.52 8.88
C TRP A 465 23.06 2.22 9.61
N GLU A 466 24.00 1.67 10.38
CA GLU A 466 23.87 0.42 11.12
C GLU A 466 24.29 0.62 12.58
N ILE A 467 23.91 -0.31 13.44
CA ILE A 467 24.37 -0.33 14.82
C ILE A 467 25.77 -0.94 14.83
N GLU A 468 26.75 -0.12 15.18
CA GLU A 468 28.13 -0.54 15.35
C GLU A 468 28.38 -0.98 16.79
N HIS A 469 29.14 -2.07 16.97
CA HIS A 469 29.64 -2.53 18.25
C HIS A 469 31.09 -2.07 18.43
N ILE A 470 31.35 -1.15 19.33
CA ILE A 470 32.68 -0.58 19.56
C ILE A 470 33.65 -1.70 19.95
N PHE A 471 33.34 -2.47 20.99
CA PHE A 471 33.98 -3.76 21.26
C PHE A 471 33.39 -4.81 20.32
N PRO A 472 34.23 -5.57 19.60
CA PRO A 472 33.77 -6.46 18.53
C PRO A 472 32.92 -7.61 19.05
N GLN A 473 31.93 -8.03 18.25
CA GLN A 473 31.08 -9.19 18.57
C GLN A 473 31.86 -10.52 18.54
N LYS A 474 32.98 -10.58 17.80
CA LYS A 474 33.89 -11.71 17.78
C LYS A 474 35.25 -11.25 18.31
N TRP A 475 35.65 -11.76 19.43
CA TRP A 475 36.93 -11.45 20.10
C TRP A 475 37.80 -12.67 20.22
N GLN A 476 39.11 -12.47 20.54
CA GLN A 476 40.00 -13.55 20.88
C GLN A 476 39.84 -13.91 22.37
N THR A 477 39.78 -15.21 22.68
CA THR A 477 39.53 -15.73 24.04
C THR A 477 40.60 -15.35 25.06
N ASN A 478 41.81 -15.04 24.61
CA ASN A 478 42.92 -14.60 25.47
C ASN A 478 42.91 -13.10 25.78
N TYR A 479 41.94 -12.33 25.22
CA TYR A 479 41.86 -10.88 25.46
C TYR A 479 41.37 -10.53 26.87
N PHE A 480 40.47 -11.37 27.45
CA PHE A 480 39.97 -11.28 28.81
C PHE A 480 40.00 -12.67 29.45
N PRO A 481 41.19 -13.20 29.81
CA PRO A 481 41.34 -14.59 30.27
C PRO A 481 40.61 -14.88 31.57
N ASP A 482 40.37 -13.86 32.40
CA ASP A 482 39.75 -14.00 33.73
C ASP A 482 38.21 -13.79 33.70
N GLU A 483 37.63 -13.45 32.54
CA GLU A 483 36.19 -13.16 32.39
C GLU A 483 35.48 -14.31 31.68
N PRO A 484 34.34 -14.81 32.18
CA PRO A 484 33.54 -15.79 31.50
C PRO A 484 33.02 -15.25 30.17
N ASP A 485 33.04 -16.08 29.10
CA ASP A 485 32.50 -15.73 27.79
C ASP A 485 31.04 -15.25 27.82
N ALA A 486 30.22 -15.77 28.75
CA ALA A 486 28.83 -15.37 28.93
C ALA A 486 28.73 -13.91 29.38
N THR A 487 29.58 -13.48 30.32
CA THR A 487 29.64 -12.09 30.82
C THR A 487 30.05 -11.12 29.72
N ILE A 488 31.03 -11.50 28.89
CA ILE A 488 31.49 -10.70 27.77
C ILE A 488 30.35 -10.57 26.73
N LYS A 489 29.70 -11.68 26.39
CA LYS A 489 28.57 -11.70 25.43
C LYS A 489 27.40 -10.82 25.87
N GLU A 490 27.06 -10.85 27.15
CA GLU A 490 26.04 -9.97 27.71
C GLU A 490 26.48 -8.49 27.59
N LYS A 491 27.68 -8.18 28.04
CA LYS A 491 28.18 -6.82 28.13
C LYS A 491 28.36 -6.13 26.80
N ILE A 492 28.73 -6.84 25.76
CA ILE A 492 28.85 -6.26 24.40
C ILE A 492 27.50 -5.85 23.79
N GLU A 493 26.39 -6.38 24.31
CA GLU A 493 25.03 -5.99 23.88
C GLU A 493 24.49 -4.77 24.61
N HIS A 494 25.20 -4.25 25.61
CA HIS A 494 24.84 -3.02 26.29
C HIS A 494 24.90 -1.78 25.37
N ILE A 495 24.12 -0.75 25.71
CA ILE A 495 24.07 0.51 24.94
C ILE A 495 25.42 1.23 24.92
N GLY A 496 26.18 1.10 25.99
CA GLY A 496 27.52 1.65 26.11
C GLY A 496 28.49 1.14 25.05
N ASN A 497 28.23 -0.02 24.47
CA ASN A 497 29.03 -0.59 23.38
C ASN A 497 28.51 -0.26 21.99
N LYS A 498 27.47 0.54 21.84
CA LYS A 498 26.77 0.75 20.56
C LYS A 498 26.86 2.19 20.06
N LEU A 499 27.06 2.37 18.74
CA LEU A 499 27.05 3.65 18.05
C LEU A 499 26.23 3.55 16.76
N PRO A 500 25.59 4.64 16.32
CA PRO A 500 25.09 4.73 14.95
C PRO A 500 26.27 4.99 14.01
N PHE A 501 26.43 4.19 12.96
CA PHE A 501 27.57 4.31 12.05
C PHE A 501 27.14 4.11 10.60
N GLU A 502 27.68 4.91 9.68
CA GLU A 502 27.38 4.80 8.26
C GLU A 502 27.72 3.40 7.74
N LYS A 503 26.81 2.77 7.01
CA LYS A 503 26.95 1.39 6.53
C LYS A 503 28.27 1.14 5.79
N LYS A 504 28.71 2.07 4.95
CA LYS A 504 29.98 1.93 4.19
C LYS A 504 31.19 1.92 5.11
N LEU A 505 31.26 2.85 6.07
CA LEU A 505 32.35 2.94 7.04
C LEU A 505 32.34 1.74 8.00
N ASN A 506 31.15 1.28 8.41
CA ASN A 506 30.97 0.12 9.26
C ASN A 506 31.53 -1.16 8.61
N ILE A 507 31.30 -1.34 7.32
CA ILE A 507 31.87 -2.47 6.55
C ILE A 507 33.41 -2.41 6.57
N VAL A 508 34.01 -1.24 6.42
CA VAL A 508 35.49 -1.07 6.44
C VAL A 508 36.06 -1.31 7.83
N ALA A 509 35.41 -0.78 8.88
CA ALA A 509 35.80 -1.03 10.27
C ALA A 509 35.75 -2.52 10.63
N GLY A 510 34.71 -3.21 10.16
CA GLY A 510 34.51 -4.64 10.33
C GLY A 510 34.52 -5.05 11.79
N ASN A 511 34.95 -6.29 12.08
CA ASN A 511 35.04 -6.83 13.43
C ASN A 511 36.43 -6.55 14.09
N GLY A 512 37.02 -5.39 13.77
CA GLY A 512 38.31 -4.97 14.32
C GLY A 512 38.20 -4.53 15.79
N TYR A 513 39.37 -4.52 16.47
CA TYR A 513 39.46 -3.89 17.80
C TYR A 513 39.44 -2.38 17.70
N PHE A 514 39.17 -1.70 18.83
CA PHE A 514 38.90 -0.29 18.92
C PHE A 514 39.91 0.61 18.19
N GLY A 515 41.21 0.40 18.36
CA GLY A 515 42.25 1.21 17.73
C GLY A 515 42.15 1.22 16.19
N LYS A 516 41.73 0.10 15.57
CA LYS A 516 41.50 0.02 14.13
C LYS A 516 40.21 0.76 13.72
N LYS A 517 39.13 0.54 14.47
CA LYS A 517 37.82 1.16 14.21
C LYS A 517 37.82 2.66 14.42
N LYS A 518 38.59 3.16 15.42
CA LYS A 518 38.71 4.57 15.78
C LYS A 518 39.07 5.45 14.59
N LYS A 519 39.93 4.96 13.69
CA LYS A 519 40.27 5.68 12.46
C LYS A 519 39.06 5.90 11.57
N GLU A 520 38.23 4.88 11.42
CA GLU A 520 37.02 4.97 10.60
C GLU A 520 35.95 5.86 11.25
N TYR A 521 35.83 5.85 12.58
CA TYR A 521 34.92 6.74 13.32
C TYR A 521 35.25 8.22 13.11
N THR A 522 36.52 8.59 12.92
CA THR A 522 36.95 9.96 12.64
C THR A 522 36.36 10.48 11.32
N ALA A 523 36.12 9.60 10.35
CA ALA A 523 35.53 9.93 9.05
C ALA A 523 33.98 10.02 9.06
N SER A 524 33.33 9.64 10.18
CA SER A 524 31.88 9.68 10.31
C SER A 524 31.33 11.10 10.23
N LYS A 525 30.16 11.23 9.59
CA LYS A 525 29.35 12.46 9.64
C LYS A 525 28.45 12.53 10.87
N ILE A 526 28.26 11.39 11.56
CA ILE A 526 27.46 11.32 12.78
C ILE A 526 28.29 11.83 13.94
N VAL A 527 27.86 12.93 14.56
CA VAL A 527 28.63 13.69 15.55
C VAL A 527 29.12 12.83 16.70
N ILE A 528 28.22 12.03 17.33
CA ILE A 528 28.60 11.19 18.49
C ILE A 528 29.57 10.06 18.10
N THR A 529 29.53 9.57 16.88
CA THR A 529 30.48 8.56 16.38
C THR A 529 31.82 9.21 16.04
N LYS A 530 31.80 10.37 15.40
CA LYS A 530 33.02 11.16 15.14
C LYS A 530 33.73 11.55 16.42
N ALA A 531 32.98 11.97 17.45
CA ALA A 531 33.53 12.30 18.76
C ALA A 531 34.26 11.09 19.41
N MET A 532 33.74 9.87 19.23
CA MET A 532 34.42 8.66 19.66
C MET A 532 35.75 8.46 18.91
N GLY A 533 35.78 8.75 17.61
CA GLY A 533 37.00 8.64 16.77
C GLY A 533 38.08 9.66 17.16
N THR A 534 37.70 10.87 17.58
CA THR A 534 38.61 11.96 17.95
C THR A 534 38.94 12.02 19.45
N SER A 535 38.36 11.15 20.28
CA SER A 535 38.59 11.09 21.73
C SER A 535 40.02 10.67 22.08
N ASP A 536 40.46 10.97 23.28
CA ASP A 536 41.77 10.50 23.81
C ASP A 536 41.76 9.05 24.32
N VAL A 537 40.61 8.37 24.19
CA VAL A 537 40.46 6.95 24.56
C VAL A 537 41.35 6.09 23.66
N MET A 538 42.26 5.33 24.27
CA MET A 538 43.24 4.51 23.58
C MET A 538 42.78 3.08 23.36
N ASP A 539 41.93 2.56 24.27
CA ASP A 539 41.41 1.21 24.21
C ASP A 539 39.95 1.14 24.69
N TRP A 540 39.24 0.09 24.33
CA TRP A 540 37.83 -0.10 24.65
C TRP A 540 37.62 -1.49 25.28
N ASN A 541 37.30 -1.50 26.58
CA ASN A 541 37.14 -2.70 27.37
C ASN A 541 35.77 -2.74 28.09
N LEU A 542 35.51 -3.76 28.91
CA LEU A 542 34.23 -3.92 29.63
C LEU A 542 33.95 -2.78 30.61
N GLU A 543 35.00 -2.25 31.25
CA GLU A 543 34.88 -1.07 32.14
C GLU A 543 34.48 0.19 31.35
N SER A 544 35.05 0.36 30.13
CA SER A 544 34.70 1.46 29.24
C SER A 544 33.23 1.39 28.84
N ILE A 545 32.73 0.18 28.58
CA ILE A 545 31.29 -0.06 28.27
C ILE A 545 30.45 0.38 29.48
N THR A 546 30.80 -0.07 30.69
CA THR A 546 30.04 0.27 31.92
C THR A 546 30.02 1.75 32.19
N LYS A 547 31.14 2.45 32.05
CA LYS A 547 31.22 3.91 32.23
C LYS A 547 30.33 4.64 31.20
N ARG A 548 30.30 4.15 29.97
CA ARG A 548 29.46 4.75 28.94
C ARG A 548 27.98 4.36 29.09
N ASP A 549 27.65 3.17 29.62
CA ASP A 549 26.27 2.80 29.97
C ASP A 549 25.64 3.84 30.89
N ILE A 550 26.34 4.17 32.00
CA ILE A 550 25.87 5.15 32.98
C ILE A 550 25.66 6.51 32.34
N ARG A 551 26.66 6.99 31.59
CA ARG A 551 26.56 8.30 30.92
C ARG A 551 25.41 8.38 29.95
N VAL A 552 25.22 7.32 29.14
CA VAL A 552 24.15 7.25 28.14
C VAL A 552 22.77 7.17 28.80
N SER A 553 22.63 6.35 29.85
CA SER A 553 21.35 6.26 30.58
C SER A 553 20.98 7.59 31.25
N ASP A 554 21.93 8.26 31.92
CA ASP A 554 21.72 9.58 32.50
C ASP A 554 21.29 10.63 31.46
N GLU A 555 21.93 10.64 30.30
CA GLU A 555 21.64 11.58 29.24
C GLU A 555 20.25 11.34 28.65
N VAL A 556 19.89 10.10 28.35
CA VAL A 556 18.56 9.73 27.84
C VAL A 556 17.47 10.12 28.84
N VAL A 557 17.65 9.81 30.13
CA VAL A 557 16.70 10.20 31.21
C VAL A 557 16.56 11.72 31.29
N LYS A 558 17.65 12.49 31.17
CA LYS A 558 17.60 13.97 31.13
C LYS A 558 16.81 14.48 29.93
N ILE A 559 17.03 13.92 28.74
CA ILE A 559 16.28 14.28 27.53
C ILE A 559 14.78 14.02 27.73
N MET A 560 14.43 12.84 28.23
CA MET A 560 13.04 12.44 28.45
C MET A 560 12.36 13.34 29.53
N ASN A 561 13.05 13.66 30.60
CA ASN A 561 12.54 14.58 31.61
C ASN A 561 12.33 16.00 31.06
N ARG A 562 13.24 16.49 30.20
CA ARG A 562 13.07 17.77 29.50
C ARG A 562 11.82 17.76 28.65
N TRP A 563 11.61 16.74 27.80
CA TRP A 563 10.43 16.61 26.98
C TRP A 563 9.12 16.57 27.78
N ASN A 564 9.13 15.86 28.92
CA ASN A 564 7.98 15.81 29.80
C ASN A 564 7.68 17.20 30.40
N ASN A 565 8.69 17.91 30.87
CA ASN A 565 8.54 19.24 31.47
C ASN A 565 8.08 20.28 30.41
N GLU A 566 8.62 20.23 29.19
CA GLU A 566 8.21 21.09 28.09
C GLU A 566 6.74 20.88 27.73
N TYR A 567 6.25 19.64 27.80
CA TYR A 567 4.85 19.34 27.56
C TYR A 567 3.93 19.82 28.70
N LEU A 568 4.30 19.56 29.95
CA LEU A 568 3.50 19.95 31.11
C LEU A 568 3.43 21.47 31.30
N ASN A 569 4.41 22.21 30.82
CA ASN A 569 4.48 23.67 30.91
C ASN A 569 3.95 24.36 29.62
N ILE A 570 3.19 23.69 28.78
CA ILE A 570 2.49 24.35 27.68
C ILE A 570 1.48 25.34 28.31
N PRO A 571 1.56 26.66 28.00
CA PRO A 571 0.56 27.60 28.47
C PRO A 571 -0.80 27.13 27.95
N ILE A 572 -1.70 26.83 28.85
CA ILE A 572 -3.12 26.68 28.50
C ILE A 572 -3.53 28.11 28.12
N SER A 573 -3.50 28.43 26.82
CA SER A 573 -4.23 29.61 26.37
C SER A 573 -5.63 29.39 26.90
N GLU A 574 -6.17 30.36 27.68
CA GLU A 574 -7.60 30.40 27.93
C GLU A 574 -8.25 30.37 26.54
N GLY A 575 -8.53 29.16 26.09
CA GLY A 575 -9.26 28.94 24.87
C GLY A 575 -10.61 29.56 25.13
N LYS A 576 -10.85 30.71 24.56
CA LYS A 576 -12.20 31.03 24.19
C LYS A 576 -12.67 29.79 23.43
N MET A 577 -13.51 28.98 24.07
CA MET A 577 -14.49 28.21 23.35
C MET A 577 -15.18 29.26 22.50
N GLY A 578 -14.79 29.36 21.23
CA GLY A 578 -15.43 30.28 20.31
C GLY A 578 -16.90 29.92 20.36
N GLU A 579 -17.73 30.88 20.67
CA GLU A 579 -19.14 30.70 20.38
C GLU A 579 -19.21 30.26 18.92
N PRO A 580 -19.95 29.17 18.63
CA PRO A 580 -20.04 28.66 17.26
C PRO A 580 -20.43 29.84 16.35
N SER A 581 -19.75 29.94 15.21
CA SER A 581 -20.05 30.98 14.22
C SER A 581 -21.53 30.93 13.83
N GLU A 582 -22.08 32.05 13.35
CA GLU A 582 -23.49 32.07 12.88
C GLU A 582 -23.76 30.98 11.82
N GLU A 583 -22.76 30.62 11.00
CA GLU A 583 -22.84 29.52 10.04
C GLU A 583 -22.91 28.15 10.71
N GLU A 584 -22.11 27.89 11.76
CA GLU A 584 -22.13 26.65 12.54
C GLU A 584 -23.43 26.52 13.35
N LEU A 585 -23.93 27.62 13.91
CA LEU A 585 -25.25 27.67 14.57
C LEU A 585 -26.39 27.39 13.60
N ALA A 586 -26.33 27.94 12.38
CA ALA A 586 -27.31 27.68 11.33
C ALA A 586 -27.27 26.22 10.85
N GLN A 587 -26.08 25.62 10.81
CA GLN A 587 -25.92 24.22 10.48
C GLN A 587 -26.44 23.30 11.60
N ILE A 588 -26.15 23.61 12.85
CA ILE A 588 -26.70 22.91 14.02
C ILE A 588 -28.24 23.01 14.08
N GLU A 589 -28.80 24.18 13.80
CA GLU A 589 -30.27 24.34 13.70
C GLU A 589 -30.88 23.54 12.55
N LYS A 590 -30.19 23.46 11.41
CA LYS A 590 -30.61 22.66 10.27
C LYS A 590 -30.59 21.15 10.58
N PHE A 591 -29.60 20.69 11.34
CA PHE A 591 -29.54 19.33 11.82
C PHE A 591 -30.62 19.00 12.86
N LYS A 592 -30.92 19.96 13.79
CA LYS A 592 -32.03 19.81 14.74
C LYS A 592 -33.39 19.78 14.02
N LYS A 593 -33.59 20.63 13.01
CA LYS A 593 -34.84 20.69 12.23
C LYS A 593 -35.08 19.43 11.40
N ASN A 594 -34.01 18.75 10.99
CA ASN A 594 -34.07 17.53 10.18
C ASN A 594 -34.08 16.25 11.04
N GLY A 595 -34.11 16.35 12.36
CA GLY A 595 -34.16 15.19 13.27
C GLY A 595 -32.86 14.38 13.32
N TRP A 596 -31.73 15.00 13.03
CA TRP A 596 -30.41 14.35 13.00
C TRP A 596 -29.65 14.44 14.34
N ILE A 597 -30.04 15.38 15.23
CA ILE A 597 -29.59 15.55 16.61
C ILE A 597 -30.78 16.03 17.49
#